data_ee0e118b5fe59c6ebfe5c948d68d42f3
#
_entry.id   ee0e118b5fe59c6ebfe5c948d68d42f3
#
_cell.length_a   1.000
_cell.length_b   1.000
_cell.length_c   1.000
_cell.angle_alpha   90.00
_cell.angle_beta   90.00
_cell.angle_gamma   90.00
#
_symmetry.space_group_name_H-M   'P 1'
#
loop_
_entity.id
_entity.type
_entity.pdbx_description
1 polymer ?
#
loop_
_entity_poly.entity_id
_entity_poly.type
_entity_poly.pdbx_seq_one_letter_code
_entity_poly.pdbx_strand_id
1 'polypeptide(L)'
;MRKLLIPFVLSLAVMLSACGGNQGANQGANQTSRTGNSGTSSAGTITYESENGPVEVPAHPQRVVVLTRFLTGNVMQLNVPIVGADELSKENPQFKDRLKDVEAVTDESLEKIIELQPDLIIGQSDIKNVDKLKQIAPTVTFTYGKVDYLTQQLEIGKLLNKEKEAQAWVDDFKARTKQAGEEIKAKVGEGATVSVIETFNKQLYVYGYNFGRGTELLYGDLGFSLPEKTKEATKKDGYFAVSSEVLQDYVGDYIIFSKNADEDNSFQNTQSYKNIPAVKNNRVFEADAKAFYFNDPLSMEYQLDFFIKSFLGK
;
A
#
# COMPACT_ATOMS: atom_id res chain seq x y z
N MET A 1 -19.85 56.72 -30.57
CA MET A 1 -21.08 57.12 -31.28
C MET A 1 -22.09 55.95 -31.17
N ARG A 2 -23.28 56.30 -30.62
CA ARG A 2 -24.59 55.59 -30.66
C ARG A 2 -24.58 54.13 -30.11
N LYS A 3 -25.08 53.86 -28.88
CA LYS A 3 -26.44 53.91 -28.31
C LYS A 3 -27.49 53.17 -29.12
N LEU A 4 -28.04 52.13 -28.51
CA LEU A 4 -29.50 51.83 -28.35
C LEU A 4 -29.59 50.48 -27.60
N LEU A 5 -30.04 50.33 -26.50
CA LEU A 5 -31.22 50.49 -25.61
C LEU A 5 -32.50 49.86 -26.10
N ILE A 6 -32.99 48.87 -25.32
CA ILE A 6 -34.34 48.73 -24.71
C ILE A 6 -35.35 47.86 -25.47
N PRO A 7 -36.36 47.32 -24.81
CA PRO A 7 -36.48 46.29 -23.73
C PRO A 7 -37.74 45.38 -23.90
N PHE A 8 -38.07 44.62 -22.77
CA PHE A 8 -39.48 44.20 -22.42
C PHE A 8 -39.98 42.92 -23.13
N VAL A 9 -40.54 41.91 -22.46
CA VAL A 9 -41.81 41.85 -21.72
C VAL A 9 -41.89 40.53 -20.91
N LEU A 10 -42.33 40.71 -19.73
CA LEU A 10 -42.89 39.82 -18.71
C LEU A 10 -44.12 39.06 -19.20
N SER A 11 -44.26 37.76 -18.88
CA SER A 11 -45.60 37.16 -18.76
C SER A 11 -45.57 35.99 -17.76
N LEU A 12 -46.23 36.23 -16.66
CA LEU A 12 -46.65 35.37 -15.57
C LEU A 12 -47.93 34.64 -15.99
N ALA A 13 -47.98 33.32 -15.80
CA ALA A 13 -49.27 32.60 -15.75
C ALA A 13 -49.21 31.47 -14.71
N VAL A 14 -49.88 31.71 -13.61
CA VAL A 14 -50.28 30.76 -12.56
C VAL A 14 -51.57 30.10 -13.01
N MET A 15 -51.68 28.78 -12.90
CA MET A 15 -52.96 28.08 -12.80
C MET A 15 -52.89 26.97 -11.75
N LEU A 16 -53.56 27.17 -10.64
CA LEU A 16 -54.04 26.18 -9.68
C LEU A 16 -55.34 25.56 -10.20
N SER A 17 -55.52 24.25 -9.95
CA SER A 17 -56.82 23.58 -9.74
C SER A 17 -56.51 22.23 -9.11
N ALA A 18 -56.78 21.90 -7.96
CA ALA A 18 -57.85 21.74 -7.00
C ALA A 18 -58.82 20.58 -7.32
N CYS A 19 -58.73 19.55 -6.44
CA CYS A 19 -59.76 18.69 -5.85
C CYS A 19 -60.78 17.94 -6.71
N GLY A 20 -60.94 16.65 -6.33
CA GLY A 20 -62.13 15.86 -6.59
C GLY A 20 -62.01 14.43 -6.05
N GLY A 21 -62.42 14.18 -4.82
CA GLY A 21 -62.55 12.84 -4.26
C GLY A 21 -63.80 12.11 -4.72
N ASN A 22 -63.80 10.80 -4.69
CA ASN A 22 -64.99 10.02 -4.31
C ASN A 22 -64.60 8.61 -3.80
N GLN A 23 -65.32 8.18 -2.76
CA GLN A 23 -65.25 6.91 -2.06
C GLN A 23 -65.91 5.80 -2.89
N GLY A 24 -65.42 4.58 -2.68
CA GLY A 24 -66.11 3.35 -3.10
C GLY A 24 -65.36 2.14 -2.56
N ALA A 25 -65.90 1.59 -1.45
CA ALA A 25 -65.42 0.34 -0.84
C ALA A 25 -65.79 -0.85 -1.72
N ASN A 26 -64.89 -1.88 -1.78
CA ASN A 26 -65.29 -3.26 -1.43
C ASN A 26 -64.08 -4.20 -1.29
N GLN A 27 -64.31 -5.17 -0.41
CA GLN A 27 -63.44 -6.21 0.16
C GLN A 27 -62.93 -7.23 -0.86
N GLY A 28 -61.76 -7.82 -0.57
CA GLY A 28 -61.54 -9.18 -0.99
C GLY A 28 -60.04 -9.61 -1.10
N ALA A 29 -59.62 -10.40 -0.09
CA ALA A 29 -58.66 -11.51 -0.13
C ALA A 29 -57.14 -11.23 -0.31
N ASN A 30 -56.48 -11.22 0.81
CA ASN A 30 -55.29 -12.00 1.22
C ASN A 30 -54.50 -12.73 0.12
N GLN A 31 -53.29 -12.21 -0.18
CA GLN A 31 -52.14 -13.07 -0.52
C GLN A 31 -50.87 -12.41 -0.03
N THR A 32 -50.32 -13.04 1.00
CA THR A 32 -49.03 -12.73 1.61
C THR A 32 -47.89 -13.14 0.65
N SER A 33 -47.34 -12.19 -0.06
CA SER A 33 -46.05 -12.38 -0.71
C SER A 33 -45.01 -11.63 0.13
N ARG A 34 -44.33 -12.35 1.00
CA ARG A 34 -43.10 -11.89 1.62
C ARG A 34 -42.03 -11.83 0.53
N THR A 35 -41.91 -10.72 -0.14
CA THR A 35 -40.69 -10.40 -0.89
C THR A 35 -39.70 -9.88 0.14
N GLY A 36 -38.75 -10.72 0.49
CA GLY A 36 -37.58 -10.32 1.26
C GLY A 36 -36.85 -9.27 0.45
N ASN A 37 -37.00 -8.02 0.84
CA ASN A 37 -36.18 -6.92 0.34
C ASN A 37 -34.80 -7.06 1.02
N SER A 38 -33.92 -7.86 0.41
CA SER A 38 -32.49 -7.75 0.64
C SER A 38 -32.10 -6.38 0.08
N GLY A 39 -32.03 -5.41 0.97
CA GLY A 39 -31.55 -4.08 0.63
C GLY A 39 -30.10 -4.15 0.18
N THR A 40 -29.88 -4.45 -1.09
CA THR A 40 -28.66 -4.10 -1.79
C THR A 40 -28.72 -2.56 -1.91
N SER A 41 -28.04 -1.86 -1.02
CA SER A 41 -27.75 -0.46 -1.27
C SER A 41 -27.01 -0.42 -2.60
N SER A 42 -27.61 0.17 -3.62
CA SER A 42 -26.95 0.50 -4.87
C SER A 42 -25.87 1.54 -4.54
N ALA A 43 -24.74 1.08 -4.10
CA ALA A 43 -23.53 1.89 -4.05
C ALA A 43 -23.27 2.33 -5.50
N GLY A 44 -23.24 3.66 -5.75
CA GLY A 44 -22.91 4.20 -7.08
C GLY A 44 -21.56 3.62 -7.55
N THR A 45 -21.30 3.74 -8.85
CA THR A 45 -19.98 3.48 -9.44
C THR A 45 -19.23 4.77 -9.68
N ILE A 46 -17.92 4.69 -9.75
CA ILE A 46 -17.02 5.76 -10.22
C ILE A 46 -16.17 5.22 -11.36
N THR A 47 -15.75 6.07 -12.26
CA THR A 47 -14.78 5.73 -13.29
C THR A 47 -13.38 6.00 -12.73
N TYR A 48 -12.56 4.96 -12.62
CA TYR A 48 -11.14 5.07 -12.25
C TYR A 48 -10.27 4.99 -13.51
N GLU A 49 -9.40 5.98 -13.69
CA GLU A 49 -8.43 6.02 -14.79
C GLU A 49 -7.23 5.12 -14.45
N SER A 50 -7.32 3.86 -14.84
CA SER A 50 -6.26 2.88 -14.57
C SER A 50 -5.11 2.97 -15.58
N GLU A 51 -4.00 2.30 -15.30
CA GLU A 51 -2.88 2.18 -16.24
C GLU A 51 -3.26 1.54 -17.58
N ASN A 52 -4.35 0.81 -17.63
CA ASN A 52 -4.86 0.08 -18.81
C ASN A 52 -6.15 0.70 -19.38
N GLY A 53 -6.44 1.95 -19.03
CA GLY A 53 -7.64 2.68 -19.42
C GLY A 53 -8.71 2.72 -18.32
N PRO A 54 -9.85 3.38 -18.58
CA PRO A 54 -10.88 3.58 -17.60
C PRO A 54 -11.57 2.28 -17.19
N VAL A 55 -11.86 2.15 -15.88
CA VAL A 55 -12.57 1.02 -15.28
C VAL A 55 -13.68 1.55 -14.38
N GLU A 56 -14.91 1.07 -14.58
CA GLU A 56 -16.02 1.33 -13.68
C GLU A 56 -15.87 0.45 -12.43
N VAL A 57 -15.75 1.09 -11.25
CA VAL A 57 -15.56 0.41 -9.96
C VAL A 57 -16.61 0.89 -8.96
N PRO A 58 -16.96 0.11 -7.92
CA PRO A 58 -17.85 0.57 -6.86
C PRO A 58 -17.29 1.83 -6.20
N ALA A 59 -18.13 2.82 -5.96
CA ALA A 59 -17.76 4.02 -5.21
C ALA A 59 -17.38 3.71 -3.74
N HIS A 60 -17.86 2.60 -3.20
CA HIS A 60 -17.59 2.15 -1.85
C HIS A 60 -17.43 0.61 -1.84
N PRO A 61 -16.30 0.06 -2.29
CA PRO A 61 -16.10 -1.39 -2.34
C PRO A 61 -16.14 -1.98 -0.95
N GLN A 62 -16.81 -3.13 -0.80
CA GLN A 62 -17.04 -3.83 0.47
C GLN A 62 -16.42 -5.22 0.50
N ARG A 63 -15.99 -5.74 -0.65
CA ARG A 63 -15.48 -7.10 -0.79
C ARG A 63 -14.28 -7.12 -1.73
N VAL A 64 -13.18 -6.52 -1.27
CA VAL A 64 -11.98 -6.38 -2.10
C VAL A 64 -11.13 -7.63 -2.03
N VAL A 65 -10.69 -8.13 -3.19
CA VAL A 65 -9.64 -9.13 -3.30
C VAL A 65 -8.35 -8.44 -3.73
N VAL A 66 -7.26 -8.65 -2.98
CA VAL A 66 -5.94 -8.07 -3.27
C VAL A 66 -4.95 -9.18 -3.59
N LEU A 67 -4.60 -9.31 -4.87
CA LEU A 67 -3.74 -10.38 -5.41
C LEU A 67 -2.25 -10.02 -5.42
N THR A 68 -1.85 -9.06 -4.59
CA THR A 68 -0.46 -8.64 -4.48
C THR A 68 -0.14 -8.12 -3.08
N ARG A 69 0.93 -8.65 -2.49
CA ARG A 69 1.45 -8.23 -1.19
C ARG A 69 1.85 -6.75 -1.12
N PHE A 70 2.18 -6.16 -2.26
CA PHE A 70 2.65 -4.77 -2.31
C PHE A 70 1.53 -3.72 -2.15
N LEU A 71 0.25 -4.12 -2.27
CA LEU A 71 -0.89 -3.19 -2.18
C LEU A 71 -1.85 -3.50 -1.04
N THR A 72 -1.69 -4.65 -0.37
CA THR A 72 -2.57 -5.06 0.72
C THR A 72 -2.59 -4.03 1.86
N GLY A 73 -1.43 -3.55 2.28
CA GLY A 73 -1.33 -2.54 3.33
C GLY A 73 -1.90 -1.17 2.93
N ASN A 74 -1.85 -0.81 1.63
CA ASN A 74 -2.49 0.40 1.11
C ASN A 74 -4.01 0.37 1.29
N VAL A 75 -4.64 -0.75 0.90
CA VAL A 75 -6.10 -0.94 1.06
C VAL A 75 -6.49 -0.96 2.54
N MET A 76 -5.70 -1.66 3.37
CA MET A 76 -5.91 -1.74 4.81
C MET A 76 -5.81 -0.37 5.50
N GLN A 77 -4.86 0.48 5.09
CA GLN A 77 -4.69 1.83 5.64
C GLN A 77 -5.94 2.70 5.42
N LEU A 78 -6.62 2.50 4.31
CA LEU A 78 -7.86 3.22 3.99
C LEU A 78 -9.12 2.58 4.60
N ASN A 79 -8.95 1.55 5.43
CA ASN A 79 -10.01 0.83 6.12
C ASN A 79 -11.10 0.27 5.19
N VAL A 80 -10.69 -0.19 4.00
CA VAL A 80 -11.58 -0.89 3.06
C VAL A 80 -11.54 -2.39 3.35
N PRO A 81 -12.70 -3.08 3.39
CA PRO A 81 -12.75 -4.50 3.72
C PRO A 81 -12.09 -5.37 2.66
N ILE A 82 -11.18 -6.26 3.09
CA ILE A 82 -10.51 -7.25 2.25
C ILE A 82 -11.12 -8.62 2.58
N VAL A 83 -11.54 -9.37 1.55
CA VAL A 83 -12.09 -10.73 1.67
C VAL A 83 -11.13 -11.81 1.16
N GLY A 84 -10.15 -11.44 0.35
CA GLY A 84 -9.09 -12.32 -0.13
C GLY A 84 -7.78 -11.54 -0.28
N ALA A 85 -6.67 -12.13 0.13
CA ALA A 85 -5.33 -11.54 0.01
C ALA A 85 -4.29 -12.60 -0.35
N ASP A 86 -3.16 -12.18 -0.93
CA ASP A 86 -2.05 -13.11 -1.17
C ASP A 86 -1.46 -13.63 0.14
N GLU A 87 -0.89 -14.84 0.09
CA GLU A 87 -0.41 -15.54 1.28
C GLU A 87 0.75 -14.81 1.98
N LEU A 88 1.64 -14.18 1.22
CA LEU A 88 2.77 -13.44 1.81
C LEU A 88 2.33 -12.18 2.56
N SER A 89 1.21 -11.58 2.17
CA SER A 89 0.59 -10.53 2.98
C SER A 89 0.20 -11.03 4.38
N LYS A 90 -0.28 -12.27 4.47
CA LYS A 90 -0.68 -12.87 5.76
C LYS A 90 0.51 -13.23 6.65
N GLU A 91 1.70 -13.36 6.09
CA GLU A 91 2.93 -13.59 6.85
C GLU A 91 3.48 -12.32 7.50
N ASN A 92 3.08 -11.13 7.03
CA ASN A 92 3.51 -9.87 7.62
C ASN A 92 2.92 -9.73 9.04
N PRO A 93 3.75 -9.63 10.09
CA PRO A 93 3.27 -9.51 11.46
C PRO A 93 2.39 -8.26 11.70
N GLN A 94 2.56 -7.20 10.91
CA GLN A 94 1.75 -5.98 11.00
C GLN A 94 0.33 -6.19 10.44
N PHE A 95 0.10 -7.21 9.63
CA PHE A 95 -1.20 -7.49 8.99
C PHE A 95 -1.96 -8.64 9.67
N LYS A 96 -1.27 -9.45 10.46
CA LYS A 96 -1.75 -10.74 10.99
C LYS A 96 -3.14 -10.66 11.61
N ASP A 97 -3.37 -9.70 12.49
CA ASP A 97 -4.66 -9.59 13.20
C ASP A 97 -5.80 -9.13 12.27
N ARG A 98 -5.47 -8.27 11.29
CA ARG A 98 -6.45 -7.74 10.33
C ARG A 98 -6.78 -8.73 9.22
N LEU A 99 -5.85 -9.63 8.88
CA LEU A 99 -6.01 -10.64 7.83
C LEU A 99 -6.29 -12.05 8.37
N LYS A 100 -6.53 -12.23 9.68
CA LYS A 100 -6.73 -13.56 10.29
C LYS A 100 -7.86 -14.35 9.65
N ASP A 101 -8.98 -13.70 9.36
CA ASP A 101 -10.19 -14.28 8.78
C ASP A 101 -10.29 -14.04 7.25
N VAL A 102 -9.27 -13.44 6.63
CA VAL A 102 -9.21 -13.20 5.20
C VAL A 102 -8.68 -14.45 4.49
N GLU A 103 -9.31 -14.82 3.38
CA GLU A 103 -8.94 -16.01 2.62
C GLU A 103 -7.62 -15.80 1.86
N ALA A 104 -6.74 -16.81 1.86
CA ALA A 104 -5.52 -16.80 1.06
C ALA A 104 -5.85 -17.18 -0.39
N VAL A 105 -5.52 -16.30 -1.34
CA VAL A 105 -5.79 -16.46 -2.77
C VAL A 105 -4.61 -16.05 -3.63
N THR A 106 -4.54 -16.62 -4.81
CA THR A 106 -3.63 -16.23 -5.89
C THR A 106 -4.44 -15.89 -7.14
N ASP A 107 -3.80 -15.32 -8.15
CA ASP A 107 -4.41 -15.07 -9.47
C ASP A 107 -4.81 -16.35 -10.24
N GLU A 108 -4.39 -17.53 -9.76
CA GLU A 108 -4.79 -18.84 -10.27
C GLU A 108 -5.97 -19.45 -9.49
N SER A 109 -6.33 -18.91 -8.33
CA SER A 109 -7.39 -19.41 -7.44
C SER A 109 -8.80 -18.96 -7.86
N LEU A 110 -9.13 -19.04 -9.15
CA LEU A 110 -10.36 -18.44 -9.71
C LEU A 110 -11.64 -18.91 -9.03
N GLU A 111 -11.79 -20.22 -8.76
CA GLU A 111 -12.97 -20.78 -8.10
C GLU A 111 -13.15 -20.17 -6.70
N LYS A 112 -12.08 -20.10 -5.94
CA LYS A 112 -12.06 -19.50 -4.61
C LYS A 112 -12.41 -18.01 -4.63
N ILE A 113 -11.89 -17.27 -5.61
CA ILE A 113 -12.20 -15.86 -5.80
C ILE A 113 -13.69 -15.68 -6.14
N ILE A 114 -14.28 -16.57 -6.96
CA ILE A 114 -15.72 -16.55 -7.26
C ILE A 114 -16.54 -16.76 -5.99
N GLU A 115 -16.17 -17.72 -5.13
CA GLU A 115 -16.83 -17.99 -3.86
C GLU A 115 -16.81 -16.79 -2.90
N LEU A 116 -15.74 -16.00 -2.95
CA LEU A 116 -15.58 -14.77 -2.17
C LEU A 116 -16.52 -13.65 -2.64
N GLN A 117 -17.12 -13.74 -3.83
CA GLN A 117 -18.02 -12.74 -4.41
C GLN A 117 -17.46 -11.31 -4.28
N PRO A 118 -16.25 -11.04 -4.81
CA PRO A 118 -15.64 -9.72 -4.71
C PRO A 118 -16.43 -8.69 -5.52
N ASP A 119 -16.41 -7.45 -5.07
CA ASP A 119 -16.91 -6.29 -5.81
C ASP A 119 -15.77 -5.47 -6.47
N LEU A 120 -14.51 -5.75 -6.10
CA LEU A 120 -13.31 -5.19 -6.70
C LEU A 120 -12.14 -6.16 -6.55
N ILE A 121 -11.34 -6.31 -7.59
CA ILE A 121 -10.09 -7.08 -7.57
C ILE A 121 -8.93 -6.12 -7.88
N ILE A 122 -7.90 -6.16 -7.03
CA ILE A 122 -6.67 -5.36 -7.19
C ILE A 122 -5.50 -6.33 -7.36
N GLY A 123 -4.69 -6.12 -8.38
CA GLY A 123 -3.54 -6.97 -8.66
C GLY A 123 -2.32 -6.20 -9.15
N GLN A 124 -1.24 -6.91 -9.42
CA GLN A 124 -0.05 -6.39 -10.07
C GLN A 124 -0.16 -6.60 -11.59
N SER A 125 0.51 -5.80 -12.40
CA SER A 125 0.38 -5.85 -13.87
C SER A 125 0.90 -7.15 -14.50
N ASP A 126 1.68 -7.94 -13.77
CA ASP A 126 2.23 -9.23 -14.21
C ASP A 126 1.42 -10.45 -13.78
N ILE A 127 0.27 -10.26 -13.06
CA ILE A 127 -0.60 -11.38 -12.70
C ILE A 127 -1.17 -12.05 -13.96
N LYS A 128 -1.36 -13.36 -13.84
CA LYS A 128 -2.00 -14.16 -14.89
C LYS A 128 -3.52 -14.02 -14.80
N ASN A 129 -4.21 -14.55 -15.81
CA ASN A 129 -5.67 -14.67 -15.81
C ASN A 129 -6.47 -13.35 -15.66
N VAL A 130 -5.88 -12.17 -15.92
CA VAL A 130 -6.56 -10.87 -15.80
C VAL A 130 -7.92 -10.85 -16.51
N ASP A 131 -8.01 -11.41 -17.72
CA ASP A 131 -9.28 -11.45 -18.49
C ASP A 131 -10.35 -12.32 -17.83
N LYS A 132 -9.95 -13.37 -17.11
CA LYS A 132 -10.89 -14.21 -16.34
C LYS A 132 -11.30 -13.50 -15.06
N LEU A 133 -10.37 -12.82 -14.38
CA LEU A 133 -10.65 -12.03 -13.19
C LEU A 133 -11.64 -10.90 -13.49
N LYS A 134 -11.52 -10.23 -14.63
CA LYS A 134 -12.47 -9.22 -15.11
C LYS A 134 -13.88 -9.76 -15.35
N GLN A 135 -14.05 -11.06 -15.57
CA GLN A 135 -15.37 -11.67 -15.66
C GLN A 135 -16.00 -11.93 -14.29
N ILE A 136 -15.22 -11.91 -13.21
CA ILE A 136 -15.69 -12.10 -11.84
C ILE A 136 -16.08 -10.74 -11.22
N ALA A 137 -15.18 -9.75 -11.31
CA ALA A 137 -15.41 -8.40 -10.79
C ALA A 137 -14.52 -7.36 -11.51
N PRO A 138 -14.84 -6.05 -11.42
CA PRO A 138 -13.93 -5.01 -11.86
C PRO A 138 -12.52 -5.30 -11.35
N THR A 139 -11.54 -5.31 -12.25
CA THR A 139 -10.15 -5.67 -11.93
C THR A 139 -9.22 -4.55 -12.37
N VAL A 140 -8.45 -4.02 -11.42
CA VAL A 140 -7.46 -2.96 -11.63
C VAL A 140 -6.09 -3.50 -11.28
N THR A 141 -5.11 -3.27 -12.17
CA THR A 141 -3.73 -3.70 -11.96
C THR A 141 -2.79 -2.50 -11.93
N PHE A 142 -1.73 -2.62 -11.12
CA PHE A 142 -0.68 -1.61 -10.93
C PHE A 142 0.68 -2.19 -11.28
N THR A 143 1.52 -1.40 -11.93
CA THR A 143 2.90 -1.78 -12.23
C THR A 143 3.80 -1.44 -11.06
N TYR A 144 4.44 -2.45 -10.48
CA TYR A 144 5.38 -2.26 -9.37
C TYR A 144 6.51 -1.30 -9.76
N GLY A 145 6.78 -0.32 -8.89
CA GLY A 145 7.85 0.65 -9.10
C GLY A 145 7.60 1.72 -10.16
N LYS A 146 6.40 1.78 -10.75
CA LYS A 146 6.02 2.83 -11.71
C LYS A 146 5.93 4.21 -11.06
N VAL A 147 5.49 4.23 -9.82
CA VAL A 147 5.41 5.42 -8.98
C VAL A 147 6.06 5.14 -7.63
N ASP A 148 6.42 6.18 -6.88
CA ASP A 148 6.88 6.05 -5.50
C ASP A 148 5.73 5.60 -4.58
N TYR A 149 6.08 5.14 -3.37
CA TYR A 149 5.12 4.55 -2.42
C TYR A 149 4.05 5.55 -1.92
N LEU A 150 4.38 6.84 -1.82
CA LEU A 150 3.42 7.88 -1.44
C LEU A 150 2.41 8.15 -2.55
N THR A 151 2.90 8.26 -3.78
CA THR A 151 2.04 8.35 -4.97
C THR A 151 1.19 7.10 -5.14
N GLN A 152 1.73 5.90 -4.86
CA GLN A 152 0.96 4.65 -4.88
C GLN A 152 -0.22 4.69 -3.89
N GLN A 153 -0.03 5.25 -2.68
CA GLN A 153 -1.11 5.42 -1.72
C GLN A 153 -2.21 6.37 -2.24
N LEU A 154 -1.83 7.44 -2.91
CA LEU A 154 -2.79 8.36 -3.52
C LEU A 154 -3.58 7.70 -4.66
N GLU A 155 -2.93 6.89 -5.50
CA GLU A 155 -3.61 6.16 -6.57
C GLU A 155 -4.60 5.12 -6.02
N ILE A 156 -4.24 4.39 -4.96
CA ILE A 156 -5.18 3.50 -4.27
C ILE A 156 -6.30 4.29 -3.60
N GLY A 157 -6.01 5.48 -3.06
CA GLY A 157 -7.03 6.40 -2.54
C GLY A 157 -8.07 6.79 -3.60
N LYS A 158 -7.63 7.14 -4.80
CA LYS A 158 -8.51 7.44 -5.94
C LYS A 158 -9.36 6.22 -6.34
N LEU A 159 -8.73 5.06 -6.48
CA LEU A 159 -9.43 3.81 -6.82
C LEU A 159 -10.54 3.48 -5.82
N LEU A 160 -10.31 3.72 -4.54
CA LEU A 160 -11.22 3.36 -3.46
C LEU A 160 -12.16 4.51 -3.03
N ASN A 161 -12.15 5.65 -3.76
CA ASN A 161 -12.87 6.88 -3.41
C ASN A 161 -12.56 7.36 -1.97
N LYS A 162 -11.24 7.35 -1.64
CA LYS A 162 -10.65 7.67 -0.34
C LYS A 162 -9.49 8.67 -0.48
N GLU A 163 -9.57 9.56 -1.46
CA GLU A 163 -8.47 10.51 -1.78
C GLU A 163 -8.10 11.39 -0.59
N LYS A 164 -9.11 11.83 0.17
CA LYS A 164 -8.87 12.71 1.32
C LYS A 164 -8.12 11.99 2.43
N GLU A 165 -8.49 10.76 2.71
CA GLU A 165 -7.83 9.92 3.72
C GLU A 165 -6.40 9.57 3.29
N ALA A 166 -6.21 9.23 2.01
CA ALA A 166 -4.89 8.96 1.44
C ALA A 166 -4.00 10.20 1.50
N GLN A 167 -4.50 11.37 1.09
CA GLN A 167 -3.75 12.62 1.12
C GLN A 167 -3.39 13.04 2.55
N ALA A 168 -4.33 12.92 3.49
CA ALA A 168 -4.08 13.25 4.89
C ALA A 168 -2.96 12.37 5.49
N TRP A 169 -2.95 11.06 5.19
CA TRP A 169 -1.87 10.18 5.62
C TRP A 169 -0.52 10.57 4.98
N VAL A 170 -0.50 10.85 3.67
CA VAL A 170 0.73 11.24 2.96
C VAL A 170 1.32 12.52 3.56
N ASP A 171 0.49 13.53 3.82
CA ASP A 171 0.95 14.81 4.35
C ASP A 171 1.50 14.67 5.78
N ASP A 172 0.80 13.92 6.64
CA ASP A 172 1.24 13.62 8.01
C ASP A 172 2.54 12.80 8.01
N PHE A 173 2.60 11.74 7.22
CA PHE A 173 3.78 10.87 7.14
C PHE A 173 5.01 11.62 6.67
N LYS A 174 4.90 12.45 5.64
CA LYS A 174 5.98 13.32 5.17
C LYS A 174 6.49 14.29 6.24
N ALA A 175 5.58 14.87 7.02
CA ALA A 175 5.97 15.78 8.09
C ALA A 175 6.76 15.04 9.18
N ARG A 176 6.29 13.86 9.59
CA ARG A 176 6.94 13.03 10.62
C ARG A 176 8.28 12.46 10.18
N THR A 177 8.38 11.97 8.94
CA THR A 177 9.63 11.43 8.41
C THR A 177 10.69 12.52 8.28
N LYS A 178 10.31 13.71 7.82
CA LYS A 178 11.23 14.86 7.75
C LYS A 178 11.77 15.21 9.15
N GLN A 179 10.88 15.36 10.14
CA GLN A 179 11.28 15.65 11.51
C GLN A 179 12.21 14.56 12.06
N ALA A 180 11.84 13.27 11.88
CA ALA A 180 12.65 12.15 12.32
C ALA A 180 14.05 12.16 11.66
N GLY A 181 14.11 12.44 10.36
CA GLY A 181 15.37 12.55 9.63
C GLY A 181 16.29 13.63 10.18
N GLU A 182 15.75 14.84 10.47
CA GLU A 182 16.49 15.94 11.09
C GLU A 182 17.01 15.56 12.49
N GLU A 183 16.16 14.97 13.34
CA GLU A 183 16.56 14.56 14.71
C GLU A 183 17.63 13.45 14.68
N ILE A 184 17.46 12.46 13.79
CA ILE A 184 18.41 11.35 13.69
C ILE A 184 19.76 11.85 13.16
N LYS A 185 19.80 12.64 12.11
CA LYS A 185 21.05 13.21 11.57
C LYS A 185 21.77 14.10 12.57
N ALA A 186 21.03 14.90 13.35
CA ALA A 186 21.63 15.69 14.43
C ALA A 186 22.35 14.81 15.46
N LYS A 187 21.89 13.59 15.70
CA LYS A 187 22.51 12.64 16.65
C LYS A 187 23.66 11.84 16.05
N VAL A 188 23.52 11.36 14.82
CA VAL A 188 24.47 10.42 14.20
C VAL A 188 25.50 11.11 13.28
N GLY A 189 25.24 12.35 12.85
CA GLY A 189 26.05 13.14 11.91
C GLY A 189 25.45 13.19 10.51
N GLU A 190 25.50 14.36 9.88
CA GLU A 190 24.93 14.63 8.54
C GLU A 190 25.52 13.72 7.44
N GLY A 191 26.78 13.29 7.58
CA GLY A 191 27.47 12.45 6.60
C GLY A 191 27.40 10.94 6.90
N ALA A 192 26.64 10.53 7.91
CA ALA A 192 26.57 9.12 8.27
C ALA A 192 25.96 8.26 7.15
N THR A 193 26.62 7.13 6.90
CA THR A 193 26.18 6.15 5.90
C THR A 193 25.46 4.97 6.57
N VAL A 194 24.38 4.51 5.93
CA VAL A 194 23.60 3.36 6.41
C VAL A 194 23.56 2.32 5.29
N SER A 195 23.71 1.05 5.66
CA SER A 195 23.55 -0.08 4.74
C SER A 195 22.41 -0.96 5.21
N VAL A 196 21.65 -1.48 4.25
CA VAL A 196 20.65 -2.53 4.50
C VAL A 196 21.21 -3.85 3.98
N ILE A 197 21.24 -4.86 4.85
CA ILE A 197 21.67 -6.22 4.50
C ILE A 197 20.59 -7.25 4.84
N GLU A 198 20.58 -8.36 4.13
CA GLU A 198 19.66 -9.48 4.40
C GLU A 198 20.24 -10.80 3.86
N THR A 199 20.01 -11.90 4.55
CA THR A 199 20.13 -13.23 3.97
C THR A 199 18.78 -13.61 3.35
N PHE A 200 18.77 -13.86 2.05
CA PHE A 200 17.58 -14.29 1.31
C PHE A 200 17.95 -15.41 0.34
N ASN A 201 17.19 -16.51 0.34
CA ASN A 201 17.49 -17.71 -0.44
C ASN A 201 18.95 -18.17 -0.27
N LYS A 202 19.44 -18.25 0.96
CA LYS A 202 20.80 -18.69 1.34
C LYS A 202 21.92 -17.79 0.81
N GLN A 203 21.61 -16.63 0.30
CA GLN A 203 22.59 -15.67 -0.20
C GLN A 203 22.52 -14.37 0.60
N LEU A 204 23.65 -13.81 0.98
CA LEU A 204 23.73 -12.50 1.62
C LEU A 204 23.70 -11.41 0.57
N TYR A 205 22.88 -10.38 0.81
CA TYR A 205 22.70 -9.22 -0.07
C TYR A 205 22.93 -7.92 0.65
N VAL A 206 23.35 -6.92 -0.11
CA VAL A 206 23.24 -5.50 0.21
C VAL A 206 22.20 -4.85 -0.71
N TYR A 207 21.44 -3.89 -0.21
CA TYR A 207 20.35 -3.25 -0.93
C TYR A 207 20.64 -1.77 -1.22
N GLY A 208 20.21 -1.35 -2.39
CA GLY A 208 20.26 0.04 -2.86
C GLY A 208 18.97 0.80 -2.60
N TYR A 209 18.75 1.83 -3.40
CA TYR A 209 17.54 2.66 -3.33
C TYR A 209 16.30 1.89 -3.79
N ASN A 210 15.14 2.16 -3.14
CA ASN A 210 13.82 1.73 -3.60
C ASN A 210 13.66 0.22 -3.81
N PHE A 211 14.09 -0.58 -2.83
CA PHE A 211 14.01 -2.04 -2.91
C PHE A 211 13.29 -2.70 -1.72
N GLY A 212 12.38 -1.98 -1.07
CA GLY A 212 11.78 -2.42 0.19
C GLY A 212 12.80 -2.44 1.34
N ARG A 213 12.53 -3.17 2.40
CA ARG A 213 13.41 -3.31 3.57
C ARG A 213 13.74 -1.97 4.23
N GLY A 214 12.84 -0.99 4.07
CA GLY A 214 13.00 0.35 4.60
C GLY A 214 13.93 1.25 3.79
N THR A 215 14.39 0.82 2.60
CA THR A 215 15.34 1.59 1.79
C THR A 215 14.73 2.88 1.25
N GLU A 216 13.45 2.90 0.92
CA GLU A 216 12.69 4.09 0.51
C GLU A 216 12.73 5.15 1.61
N LEU A 217 12.46 4.73 2.84
CA LEU A 217 12.42 5.61 4.00
C LEU A 217 13.82 6.08 4.39
N LEU A 218 14.79 5.17 4.50
CA LEU A 218 16.16 5.50 4.89
C LEU A 218 16.81 6.50 3.94
N TYR A 219 16.77 6.22 2.65
CA TYR A 219 17.52 7.01 1.66
C TYR A 219 16.69 8.13 1.05
N GLY A 220 15.36 7.99 0.99
CA GLY A 220 14.43 9.01 0.52
C GLY A 220 14.09 10.03 1.63
N ASP A 221 13.26 9.63 2.56
CA ASP A 221 12.63 10.55 3.51
C ASP A 221 13.54 10.94 4.69
N LEU A 222 14.30 10.00 5.25
CA LEU A 222 15.27 10.27 6.33
C LEU A 222 16.58 10.84 5.77
N GLY A 223 16.84 10.69 4.46
CA GLY A 223 17.94 11.31 3.73
C GLY A 223 19.33 10.81 4.13
N PHE A 224 19.47 9.53 4.44
CA PHE A 224 20.77 8.90 4.63
C PHE A 224 21.47 8.62 3.29
N SER A 225 22.78 8.46 3.36
CA SER A 225 23.58 8.07 2.20
C SER A 225 23.95 6.59 2.24
N LEU A 226 23.96 5.95 1.06
CA LEU A 226 24.58 4.65 0.86
C LEU A 226 26.11 4.78 0.85
N PRO A 227 26.86 3.77 1.32
CA PRO A 227 28.26 3.64 0.99
C PRO A 227 28.47 3.59 -0.53
N GLU A 228 29.50 4.28 -1.04
CA GLU A 228 29.69 4.45 -2.49
C GLU A 228 29.80 3.10 -3.23
N LYS A 229 30.49 2.11 -2.65
CA LYS A 229 30.61 0.78 -3.26
C LYS A 229 29.26 0.06 -3.38
N THR A 230 28.39 0.18 -2.38
CA THR A 230 27.03 -0.37 -2.43
C THR A 230 26.17 0.36 -3.44
N LYS A 231 26.26 1.68 -3.47
CA LYS A 231 25.55 2.50 -4.45
C LYS A 231 25.87 2.09 -5.90
N GLU A 232 27.14 1.92 -6.21
CA GLU A 232 27.57 1.49 -7.55
C GLU A 232 27.16 0.03 -7.84
N ALA A 233 27.33 -0.89 -6.89
CA ALA A 233 26.99 -2.29 -7.08
C ALA A 233 25.48 -2.54 -7.25
N THR A 234 24.64 -1.74 -6.60
CA THR A 234 23.17 -1.90 -6.63
C THR A 234 22.46 -1.06 -7.69
N LYS A 235 23.22 -0.22 -8.44
CA LYS A 235 22.68 0.76 -9.38
C LYS A 235 21.74 0.17 -10.44
N LYS A 236 22.03 -1.04 -10.91
CA LYS A 236 21.26 -1.67 -11.97
C LYS A 236 20.03 -2.41 -11.46
N ASP A 237 20.22 -3.24 -10.45
CA ASP A 237 19.22 -4.23 -10.04
C ASP A 237 18.58 -3.90 -8.66
N GLY A 238 19.03 -2.83 -7.99
CA GLY A 238 18.56 -2.42 -6.67
C GLY A 238 19.15 -3.25 -5.52
N TYR A 239 19.85 -4.34 -5.81
CA TYR A 239 20.52 -5.21 -4.85
C TYR A 239 21.79 -5.79 -5.42
N PHE A 240 22.65 -6.33 -4.53
CA PHE A 240 23.88 -7.00 -4.95
C PHE A 240 24.21 -8.15 -3.98
N ALA A 241 24.49 -9.34 -4.53
CA ALA A 241 24.92 -10.49 -3.76
C ALA A 241 26.38 -10.31 -3.32
N VAL A 242 26.66 -10.55 -2.03
CA VAL A 242 27.98 -10.35 -1.44
C VAL A 242 28.35 -11.55 -0.56
N SER A 243 29.65 -11.88 -0.49
CA SER A 243 30.11 -12.85 0.49
C SER A 243 30.42 -12.17 1.82
N SER A 244 30.36 -12.95 2.91
CA SER A 244 30.65 -12.44 4.26
C SER A 244 32.07 -11.94 4.43
N GLU A 245 33.03 -12.43 3.64
CA GLU A 245 34.42 -12.02 3.69
C GLU A 245 34.67 -10.60 3.21
N VAL A 246 33.89 -10.16 2.21
CA VAL A 246 34.02 -8.82 1.63
C VAL A 246 32.92 -7.85 2.04
N LEU A 247 31.97 -8.30 2.89
CA LEU A 247 30.84 -7.47 3.34
C LEU A 247 31.31 -6.12 3.92
N GLN A 248 32.42 -6.09 4.64
CA GLN A 248 32.96 -4.86 5.23
C GLN A 248 33.20 -3.73 4.21
N ASP A 249 33.42 -4.05 2.94
CA ASP A 249 33.66 -3.09 1.88
C ASP A 249 32.38 -2.41 1.37
N TYR A 250 31.24 -3.01 1.69
CA TYR A 250 29.91 -2.60 1.22
C TYR A 250 29.07 -1.95 2.30
N VAL A 251 29.45 -2.04 3.57
CA VAL A 251 28.67 -1.49 4.67
C VAL A 251 29.25 -0.17 5.17
N GLY A 252 28.37 0.66 5.71
CA GLY A 252 28.68 1.99 6.20
C GLY A 252 28.82 2.08 7.71
N ASP A 253 28.58 3.29 8.22
CA ASP A 253 28.67 3.62 9.66
C ASP A 253 27.64 2.87 10.50
N TYR A 254 26.47 2.59 9.88
CA TYR A 254 25.36 1.86 10.48
C TYR A 254 24.89 0.75 9.55
N ILE A 255 24.36 -0.31 10.14
CA ILE A 255 23.78 -1.46 9.42
C ILE A 255 22.36 -1.67 9.91
N ILE A 256 21.41 -1.72 9.01
CA ILE A 256 20.09 -2.31 9.24
C ILE A 256 20.17 -3.74 8.72
N PHE A 257 20.04 -4.70 9.60
CA PHE A 257 19.97 -6.09 9.22
C PHE A 257 18.52 -6.54 9.17
N SER A 258 17.95 -6.63 7.96
CA SER A 258 16.67 -7.26 7.70
C SER A 258 16.83 -8.75 7.92
N LYS A 259 16.56 -9.21 9.14
CA LYS A 259 16.86 -10.57 9.60
C LYS A 259 15.66 -11.47 9.40
N ASN A 260 15.76 -12.40 8.46
CA ASN A 260 14.82 -13.50 8.34
C ASN A 260 15.25 -14.63 9.28
N ALA A 261 14.40 -14.97 10.26
CA ALA A 261 14.68 -16.03 11.22
C ALA A 261 14.69 -17.43 10.59
N ASP A 262 14.08 -17.58 9.42
CA ASP A 262 14.01 -18.85 8.68
C ASP A 262 15.26 -19.09 7.80
N GLU A 263 16.16 -18.10 7.69
CA GLU A 263 17.39 -18.18 6.90
C GLU A 263 18.61 -18.46 7.78
N ASP A 264 19.68 -18.98 7.16
CA ASP A 264 20.97 -19.14 7.83
C ASP A 264 21.70 -17.80 7.98
N ASN A 265 21.69 -17.27 9.17
CA ASN A 265 22.37 -16.04 9.55
C ASN A 265 23.72 -16.29 10.25
N SER A 266 24.31 -17.48 10.09
CA SER A 266 25.57 -17.88 10.76
C SER A 266 26.78 -17.01 10.39
N PHE A 267 26.71 -16.25 9.28
CA PHE A 267 27.75 -15.29 8.92
C PHE A 267 28.05 -14.28 10.05
N GLN A 268 27.06 -13.98 10.92
CA GLN A 268 27.23 -13.12 12.10
C GLN A 268 28.27 -13.66 13.09
N ASN A 269 28.51 -14.96 13.06
CA ASN A 269 29.50 -15.61 13.95
C ASN A 269 30.93 -15.57 13.43
N THR A 270 31.13 -15.19 12.15
CA THR A 270 32.45 -15.14 11.51
C THR A 270 33.32 -14.00 12.06
N GLN A 271 34.63 -14.17 11.98
CA GLN A 271 35.54 -13.11 12.40
C GLN A 271 35.51 -11.91 11.46
N SER A 272 35.27 -12.15 10.16
CA SER A 272 35.09 -11.08 9.16
C SER A 272 33.94 -10.14 9.54
N TYR A 273 32.76 -10.68 9.88
CA TYR A 273 31.62 -9.88 10.34
C TYR A 273 31.92 -9.13 11.64
N LYS A 274 32.46 -9.83 12.65
CA LYS A 274 32.79 -9.22 13.96
C LYS A 274 33.82 -8.11 13.86
N ASN A 275 34.63 -8.09 12.79
CA ASN A 275 35.64 -7.08 12.55
C ASN A 275 35.10 -5.80 11.89
N ILE A 276 33.88 -5.85 11.34
CA ILE A 276 33.23 -4.67 10.71
C ILE A 276 33.12 -3.53 11.75
N PRO A 277 33.54 -2.29 11.42
CA PRO A 277 33.49 -1.17 12.36
C PRO A 277 32.08 -0.91 12.95
N ALA A 278 31.04 -1.00 12.14
CA ALA A 278 29.67 -0.85 12.61
C ALA A 278 29.29 -1.92 13.66
N VAL A 279 29.74 -3.17 13.47
CA VAL A 279 29.52 -4.27 14.42
C VAL A 279 30.25 -4.02 15.74
N LYS A 280 31.54 -3.67 15.66
CA LYS A 280 32.36 -3.36 16.86
C LYS A 280 31.80 -2.20 17.68
N ASN A 281 31.19 -1.25 17.03
CA ASN A 281 30.65 -0.04 17.64
C ASN A 281 29.16 -0.19 18.05
N ASN A 282 28.57 -1.38 18.01
CA ASN A 282 27.15 -1.64 18.29
C ASN A 282 26.20 -0.79 17.45
N ARG A 283 26.53 -0.59 16.17
CA ARG A 283 25.74 0.20 15.19
C ARG A 283 25.04 -0.71 14.18
N VAL A 284 24.62 -1.90 14.62
CA VAL A 284 23.80 -2.84 13.85
C VAL A 284 22.44 -2.93 14.50
N PHE A 285 21.39 -2.67 13.74
CA PHE A 285 20.01 -2.77 14.20
C PHE A 285 19.33 -3.90 13.43
N GLU A 286 18.92 -4.94 14.15
CA GLU A 286 18.24 -6.10 13.56
C GLU A 286 16.74 -5.82 13.48
N ALA A 287 16.19 -5.89 12.27
CA ALA A 287 14.78 -5.75 11.96
C ALA A 287 14.18 -7.09 11.54
N ASP A 288 12.92 -7.34 11.87
CA ASP A 288 12.19 -8.50 11.36
C ASP A 288 11.97 -8.34 9.84
N ALA A 289 12.57 -9.22 9.04
CA ALA A 289 12.49 -9.17 7.58
C ALA A 289 11.04 -9.22 7.08
N LYS A 290 10.17 -10.03 7.69
CA LYS A 290 8.77 -10.16 7.28
C LYS A 290 7.97 -8.87 7.46
N ALA A 291 8.35 -8.01 8.42
CA ALA A 291 7.78 -6.68 8.63
C ALA A 291 8.44 -5.59 7.76
N PHE A 292 9.61 -5.89 7.18
CA PHE A 292 10.41 -4.92 6.43
C PHE A 292 10.36 -5.11 4.91
N TYR A 293 9.77 -6.19 4.42
CA TYR A 293 9.76 -6.49 2.97
C TYR A 293 9.03 -5.45 2.13
N PHE A 294 7.99 -4.78 2.67
CA PHE A 294 7.06 -3.98 1.89
C PHE A 294 7.20 -2.49 2.19
N ASN A 295 6.71 -1.69 1.24
CA ASN A 295 6.71 -0.22 1.28
C ASN A 295 5.29 0.37 1.27
N ASP A 296 4.30 -0.40 1.72
CA ASP A 296 2.95 0.09 1.96
C ASP A 296 2.87 0.95 3.22
N PRO A 297 1.83 1.76 3.40
CA PRO A 297 1.71 2.68 4.54
C PRO A 297 1.86 2.04 5.92
N LEU A 298 1.30 0.85 6.16
CA LEU A 298 1.37 0.20 7.47
C LEU A 298 2.78 -0.32 7.77
N SER A 299 3.44 -0.88 6.76
CA SER A 299 4.84 -1.29 6.86
C SER A 299 5.77 -0.10 7.06
N MET A 300 5.52 1.01 6.36
CA MET A 300 6.31 2.24 6.48
C MET A 300 6.17 2.91 7.86
N GLU A 301 4.97 2.90 8.46
CA GLU A 301 4.78 3.36 9.85
C GLU A 301 5.63 2.55 10.84
N TYR A 302 5.57 1.21 10.73
CA TYR A 302 6.38 0.33 11.57
C TYR A 302 7.89 0.54 11.38
N GLN A 303 8.32 0.72 10.13
CA GLN A 303 9.72 0.98 9.80
C GLN A 303 10.18 2.34 10.35
N LEU A 304 9.36 3.38 10.27
CA LEU A 304 9.66 4.69 10.84
C LEU A 304 9.86 4.61 12.36
N ASP A 305 8.94 3.96 13.06
CA ASP A 305 9.04 3.75 14.51
C ASP A 305 10.30 2.95 14.89
N PHE A 306 10.62 1.92 14.10
CA PHE A 306 11.85 1.15 14.29
C PHE A 306 13.10 2.03 14.13
N PHE A 307 13.17 2.89 13.11
CA PHE A 307 14.33 3.76 12.90
C PHE A 307 14.45 4.81 14.01
N ILE A 308 13.34 5.43 14.40
CA ILE A 308 13.32 6.38 15.52
C ILE A 308 13.86 5.71 16.79
N LYS A 309 13.35 4.53 17.13
CA LYS A 309 13.78 3.77 18.29
C LYS A 309 15.26 3.37 18.19
N SER A 310 15.70 2.86 17.06
CA SER A 310 17.06 2.36 16.85
C SER A 310 18.09 3.48 16.91
N PHE A 311 17.85 4.58 16.25
CA PHE A 311 18.80 5.69 16.18
C PHE A 311 18.70 6.65 17.38
N LEU A 312 17.49 6.93 17.88
CA LEU A 312 17.28 7.91 18.95
C LEU A 312 17.15 7.28 20.34
N GLY A 313 16.74 6.00 20.42
CA GLY A 313 16.51 5.31 21.70
C GLY A 313 15.22 5.76 22.40
N LYS A 314 14.23 6.24 21.63
CA LYS A 314 12.96 6.76 22.14
C LYS A 314 11.84 5.73 22.04
#